data_39bc8d417bb993fc25f0883990d60340
#
_entry.id   39bc8d417bb993fc25f0883990d60340
#
_cell.length_a   1.000
_cell.length_b   1.000
_cell.length_c   1.000
_cell.angle_alpha   90.00
_cell.angle_beta   90.00
_cell.angle_gamma   90.00
#
_symmetry.space_group_name_H-M   'P 1'
#
loop_
_entity.id
_entity.type
_entity.pdbx_description
1 polymer ?
#
loop_
_entity_poly.entity_id
_entity_poly.type
_entity_poly.pdbx_seq_one_letter_code
_entity_poly.pdbx_strand_id
1 'polypeptide(L)'
;MTKPLFVLTERDLAKLSVMMLLSVILFGLSGLVIMIFLQWITRQSYAQDSIDKHGISRVSASRLGGAAIFISWLGLLLAGYRSDYFGDASGGPSGPYWIDWIAVGCCGLLGLVEDLRNNYLSPRCRLYAEFGIFGLAVWVWPVLIPVGLGIPGLDLLMGLPLIGWLLTVIFCVGFVNSVNMADGANGLMAGVMTIAFSLFYVSTGEFVYAAMMTACAVFTIFNVISGRLFLGDAGAYGLGASLAISGLYLFYENVFSAAFLACLFSYPCIDFIMTLARRYRAGRSIFLPDNDHLHNRLHYHFQRWLPSKTLANSLTGGLVVASSSGLTTVGYIYQWWPVTSDLWAWLFLFQCIGYWIVFYLTGLGRRNFQ
;
A
#
# COMPACT_ATOMS: atom_id res chain seq x y z
N MET A 1 -19.44 -24.29 1.06
CA MET A 1 -18.48 -25.07 0.23
C MET A 1 -17.22 -24.22 0.13
N THR A 2 -16.15 -24.61 0.81
CA THR A 2 -14.84 -23.95 0.70
C THR A 2 -14.32 -24.20 -0.72
N LYS A 3 -14.16 -23.12 -1.52
CA LYS A 3 -13.41 -23.23 -2.78
C LYS A 3 -12.04 -23.82 -2.42
N PRO A 4 -11.55 -24.84 -3.16
CA PRO A 4 -10.23 -25.38 -2.90
C PRO A 4 -9.19 -24.27 -3.00
N LEU A 5 -8.20 -24.28 -2.10
CA LEU A 5 -7.03 -23.43 -2.22
C LEU A 5 -6.54 -23.51 -3.67
N PHE A 6 -6.38 -22.35 -4.32
CA PHE A 6 -5.86 -22.31 -5.68
C PHE A 6 -4.43 -22.86 -5.66
N VAL A 7 -4.28 -24.10 -6.09
CA VAL A 7 -2.96 -24.72 -6.24
C VAL A 7 -2.38 -24.20 -7.54
N LEU A 8 -1.33 -23.39 -7.42
CA LEU A 8 -0.58 -22.90 -8.60
C LEU A 8 -0.12 -24.10 -9.42
N THR A 9 -0.59 -24.18 -10.66
CA THR A 9 -0.14 -25.21 -11.61
C THR A 9 1.25 -24.83 -12.16
N GLU A 10 1.96 -25.80 -12.76
CA GLU A 10 3.22 -25.50 -13.47
C GLU A 10 3.04 -24.41 -14.55
N ARG A 11 1.88 -24.37 -15.20
CA ARG A 11 1.52 -23.33 -16.16
C ARG A 11 1.39 -21.97 -15.53
N ASP A 12 0.83 -21.87 -14.33
CA ASP A 12 0.72 -20.61 -13.58
C ASP A 12 2.10 -20.12 -13.11
N LEU A 13 2.97 -21.01 -12.67
CA LEU A 13 4.35 -20.69 -12.32
C LEU A 13 5.14 -20.20 -13.53
N ALA A 14 4.96 -20.82 -14.71
CA ALA A 14 5.60 -20.36 -15.94
C ALA A 14 5.09 -18.96 -16.33
N LYS A 15 3.77 -18.70 -16.24
CA LYS A 15 3.19 -17.37 -16.50
C LYS A 15 3.77 -16.31 -15.54
N LEU A 16 3.81 -16.60 -14.25
CA LEU A 16 4.38 -15.71 -13.24
C LEU A 16 5.85 -15.41 -13.51
N SER A 17 6.63 -16.42 -13.93
CA SER A 17 8.04 -16.23 -14.28
C SER A 17 8.24 -15.30 -15.48
N VAL A 18 7.41 -15.46 -16.53
CA VAL A 18 7.42 -14.56 -17.70
C VAL A 18 6.99 -13.15 -17.29
N MET A 19 5.96 -13.01 -16.47
CA MET A 19 5.52 -11.72 -15.96
C MET A 19 6.61 -11.02 -15.14
N MET A 20 7.30 -11.76 -14.27
CA MET A 20 8.43 -11.22 -13.50
C MET A 20 9.54 -10.73 -14.41
N LEU A 21 9.92 -11.51 -15.44
CA LEU A 21 10.95 -11.10 -16.40
C LEU A 21 10.55 -9.83 -17.17
N LEU A 22 9.31 -9.79 -17.66
CA LEU A 22 8.76 -8.60 -18.34
C LEU A 22 8.72 -7.39 -17.40
N SER A 23 8.34 -7.58 -16.14
CA SER A 23 8.33 -6.50 -15.15
C SER A 23 9.73 -5.95 -14.89
N VAL A 24 10.75 -6.80 -14.80
CA VAL A 24 12.15 -6.35 -14.65
C VAL A 24 12.58 -5.49 -15.83
N ILE A 25 12.24 -5.92 -17.05
CA ILE A 25 12.58 -5.18 -18.27
C ILE A 25 11.82 -3.85 -18.33
N LEU A 26 10.51 -3.88 -18.14
CA LEU A 26 9.67 -2.68 -18.20
C LEU A 26 10.01 -1.70 -17.08
N PHE A 27 10.24 -2.20 -15.87
CA PHE A 27 10.65 -1.37 -14.74
C PHE A 27 12.01 -0.72 -14.96
N GLY A 28 13.00 -1.50 -15.42
CA GLY A 28 14.32 -0.97 -15.73
C GLY A 28 14.29 0.04 -16.87
N LEU A 29 13.53 -0.24 -17.94
CA LEU A 29 13.38 0.65 -19.10
C LEU A 29 12.62 1.93 -18.71
N SER A 30 11.50 1.81 -17.98
CA SER A 30 10.71 2.96 -17.54
C SER A 30 11.50 3.86 -16.60
N GLY A 31 12.23 3.29 -15.66
CA GLY A 31 13.10 4.04 -14.74
C GLY A 31 14.18 4.81 -15.49
N LEU A 32 14.83 4.17 -16.48
CA LEU A 32 15.82 4.82 -17.32
C LEU A 32 15.21 5.94 -18.16
N VAL A 33 14.10 5.69 -18.85
CA VAL A 33 13.40 6.67 -19.69
C VAL A 33 12.93 7.86 -18.87
N ILE A 34 12.30 7.62 -17.71
CA ILE A 34 11.85 8.69 -16.82
C ILE A 34 13.05 9.51 -16.33
N MET A 35 14.14 8.86 -15.93
CA MET A 35 15.35 9.54 -15.48
C MET A 35 15.95 10.43 -16.57
N ILE A 36 16.12 9.91 -17.79
CA ILE A 36 16.65 10.65 -18.94
C ILE A 36 15.71 11.81 -19.29
N PHE A 37 14.41 11.56 -19.35
CA PHE A 37 13.40 12.57 -19.69
C PHE A 37 13.38 13.72 -18.70
N LEU A 38 13.42 13.42 -17.40
CA LEU A 38 13.47 14.44 -16.34
C LEU A 38 14.78 15.22 -16.36
N GLN A 39 15.92 14.57 -16.57
CA GLN A 39 17.21 15.25 -16.75
C GLN A 39 17.22 16.16 -17.98
N TRP A 40 16.58 15.72 -19.06
CA TRP A 40 16.50 16.49 -20.30
C TRP A 40 15.61 17.73 -20.17
N ILE A 41 14.39 17.59 -19.56
CA ILE A 41 13.44 18.70 -19.43
C ILE A 41 13.93 19.74 -18.45
N THR A 42 14.61 19.34 -17.39
CA THR A 42 14.71 20.22 -16.21
C THR A 42 16.11 20.74 -15.97
N ARG A 43 17.16 20.09 -16.47
CA ARG A 43 18.55 20.34 -16.03
C ARG A 43 18.71 20.57 -14.52
N GLN A 44 17.65 20.32 -13.75
CA GLN A 44 17.54 20.46 -12.32
C GLN A 44 17.23 19.11 -11.71
N SER A 45 17.60 18.89 -10.47
CA SER A 45 17.35 17.66 -9.71
C SER A 45 15.90 17.59 -9.23
N TYR A 46 14.92 17.43 -10.15
CA TYR A 46 13.54 17.20 -9.78
C TYR A 46 13.34 15.78 -9.26
N ALA A 47 12.32 15.61 -8.42
CA ALA A 47 11.95 14.32 -7.82
C ALA A 47 13.09 13.64 -7.05
N GLN A 48 14.08 14.40 -6.61
CA GLN A 48 15.11 13.93 -5.69
C GLN A 48 14.72 14.26 -4.26
N ASP A 49 14.89 13.30 -3.37
CA ASP A 49 14.72 13.57 -1.95
C ASP A 49 15.90 14.34 -1.40
N SER A 50 15.63 15.43 -0.64
CA SER A 50 16.69 16.17 0.01
C SER A 50 17.33 15.30 1.11
N ILE A 51 18.65 15.27 1.14
CA ILE A 51 19.45 14.52 2.12
C ILE A 51 19.02 14.85 3.58
N ASP A 52 18.47 16.04 3.80
CA ASP A 52 18.09 16.54 5.11
C ASP A 52 16.68 16.14 5.57
N LYS A 53 15.79 15.72 4.66
CA LYS A 53 14.37 15.53 4.98
C LYS A 53 14.07 14.23 5.74
N HIS A 54 14.88 13.19 5.53
CA HIS A 54 14.70 11.88 6.20
C HIS A 54 15.96 11.38 6.93
N GLY A 55 17.09 12.07 6.84
CA GLY A 55 18.32 11.75 7.61
C GLY A 55 18.97 10.40 7.34
N ILE A 56 18.44 9.60 6.39
CA ILE A 56 18.74 8.18 6.23
C ILE A 56 19.75 7.94 5.10
N SER A 57 19.74 8.74 4.03
CA SER A 57 20.62 8.54 2.87
C SER A 57 21.56 9.73 2.66
N ARG A 58 22.84 9.43 2.36
CA ARG A 58 23.82 10.45 1.90
C ARG A 58 23.81 10.62 0.38
N VAL A 59 22.98 9.85 -0.34
CA VAL A 59 22.86 9.90 -1.80
C VAL A 59 21.44 10.34 -2.12
N SER A 60 21.29 11.25 -3.08
CA SER A 60 19.96 11.63 -3.57
C SER A 60 19.22 10.41 -4.11
N ALA A 61 18.03 10.16 -3.59
CA ALA A 61 17.16 9.09 -4.03
C ALA A 61 16.03 9.65 -4.89
N SER A 62 15.53 8.84 -5.82
CA SER A 62 14.38 9.20 -6.66
C SER A 62 13.07 8.79 -6.00
N ARG A 63 12.04 9.64 -6.09
CA ARG A 63 10.68 9.37 -5.62
C ARG A 63 9.75 8.81 -6.71
N LEU A 64 10.28 8.44 -7.86
CA LEU A 64 9.48 8.01 -9.01
C LEU A 64 9.17 6.50 -9.02
N GLY A 65 9.33 5.83 -7.88
CA GLY A 65 9.06 4.38 -7.77
C GLY A 65 7.61 4.03 -8.08
N GLY A 66 6.66 4.81 -7.57
CA GLY A 66 5.24 4.61 -7.85
C GLY A 66 4.91 4.76 -9.33
N ALA A 67 5.44 5.80 -10.00
CA ALA A 67 5.26 5.96 -11.44
C ALA A 67 5.84 4.76 -12.22
N ALA A 68 7.01 4.27 -11.84
CA ALA A 68 7.61 3.08 -12.46
C ALA A 68 6.78 1.80 -12.25
N ILE A 69 6.17 1.63 -11.07
CA ILE A 69 5.24 0.52 -10.79
C ILE A 69 4.03 0.60 -11.72
N PHE A 70 3.37 1.77 -11.83
CA PHE A 70 2.19 1.92 -12.68
C PHE A 70 2.50 1.71 -14.18
N ILE A 71 3.64 2.20 -14.67
CA ILE A 71 4.07 1.96 -16.05
C ILE A 71 4.33 0.47 -16.29
N SER A 72 5.01 -0.21 -15.37
CA SER A 72 5.26 -1.65 -15.45
C SER A 72 3.96 -2.45 -15.42
N TRP A 73 3.05 -2.12 -14.50
CA TRP A 73 1.73 -2.73 -14.40
C TRP A 73 0.91 -2.55 -15.70
N LEU A 74 0.83 -1.33 -16.23
CA LEU A 74 0.14 -1.05 -17.48
C LEU A 74 0.76 -1.83 -18.66
N GLY A 75 2.10 -1.89 -18.71
CA GLY A 75 2.81 -2.67 -19.73
C GLY A 75 2.48 -4.16 -19.64
N LEU A 76 2.39 -4.73 -18.43
CA LEU A 76 1.98 -6.13 -18.23
C LEU A 76 0.52 -6.37 -18.66
N LEU A 77 -0.39 -5.44 -18.34
CA LEU A 77 -1.79 -5.54 -18.77
C LEU A 77 -1.91 -5.51 -20.29
N LEU A 78 -1.20 -4.59 -20.96
CA LEU A 78 -1.21 -4.49 -22.40
C LEU A 78 -0.58 -5.72 -23.08
N ALA A 79 0.48 -6.27 -22.50
CA ALA A 79 1.10 -7.51 -22.98
C ALA A 79 0.17 -8.70 -22.78
N GLY A 80 -0.50 -8.78 -21.62
CA GLY A 80 -1.46 -9.84 -21.29
C GLY A 80 -2.71 -9.81 -22.19
N TYR A 81 -3.22 -8.63 -22.47
CA TYR A 81 -4.39 -8.45 -23.35
C TYR A 81 -4.13 -8.95 -24.78
N ARG A 82 -2.89 -8.87 -25.27
CA ARG A 82 -2.51 -9.29 -26.62
C ARG A 82 -2.09 -10.74 -26.74
N SER A 83 -1.91 -11.43 -25.63
CA SER A 83 -1.40 -12.80 -25.63
C SER A 83 -2.44 -13.76 -25.04
N ASP A 84 -2.92 -14.70 -25.86
CA ASP A 84 -3.73 -15.85 -25.40
C ASP A 84 -3.02 -16.68 -24.32
N TYR A 85 -1.71 -16.45 -24.14
CA TYR A 85 -0.88 -17.13 -23.15
C TYR A 85 -1.30 -16.82 -21.72
N PHE A 86 -1.81 -15.59 -21.45
CA PHE A 86 -2.24 -15.17 -20.12
C PHE A 86 -3.72 -15.48 -19.83
N GLY A 87 -4.42 -16.14 -20.79
CA GLY A 87 -5.85 -16.48 -20.69
C GLY A 87 -6.74 -15.29 -21.06
N ASP A 88 -8.04 -15.57 -21.21
CA ASP A 88 -9.02 -14.53 -21.50
C ASP A 88 -8.98 -13.46 -20.39
N ALA A 89 -8.44 -12.31 -20.73
CA ALA A 89 -8.58 -11.09 -19.93
C ALA A 89 -10.05 -10.61 -19.85
N SER A 90 -10.93 -11.30 -20.59
CA SER A 90 -12.37 -11.16 -20.56
C SER A 90 -13.03 -12.05 -19.48
N GLY A 91 -12.23 -12.62 -18.56
CA GLY A 91 -12.75 -13.42 -17.46
C GLY A 91 -13.75 -12.63 -16.66
N GLY A 92 -14.95 -13.03 -16.72
CA GLY A 92 -16.12 -12.77 -15.92
C GLY A 92 -16.33 -11.42 -15.21
N PRO A 93 -17.51 -11.21 -14.67
CA PRO A 93 -17.92 -9.91 -14.08
C PRO A 93 -17.23 -9.52 -12.76
N SER A 94 -16.09 -10.10 -12.44
CA SER A 94 -15.49 -10.06 -11.11
C SER A 94 -14.25 -9.18 -10.94
N GLY A 95 -13.82 -8.43 -11.96
CA GLY A 95 -12.76 -7.42 -11.79
C GLY A 95 -13.31 -6.05 -11.38
N PRO A 96 -12.54 -5.24 -10.65
CA PRO A 96 -12.93 -3.85 -10.41
C PRO A 96 -13.18 -3.17 -11.74
N TYR A 97 -14.34 -2.50 -11.87
CA TYR A 97 -14.74 -1.85 -13.10
C TYR A 97 -13.77 -0.72 -13.46
N TRP A 98 -13.69 -0.37 -14.74
CA TRP A 98 -12.78 0.66 -15.26
C TRP A 98 -12.81 1.99 -14.48
N ILE A 99 -13.94 2.31 -13.83
CA ILE A 99 -14.09 3.53 -13.04
C ILE A 99 -13.22 3.55 -11.80
N ASP A 100 -12.94 2.39 -11.21
CA ASP A 100 -12.06 2.26 -10.05
C ASP A 100 -10.63 2.60 -10.42
N TRP A 101 -10.22 2.16 -11.60
CA TRP A 101 -8.89 2.45 -12.12
C TRP A 101 -8.73 3.93 -12.48
N ILE A 102 -9.82 4.64 -12.82
CA ILE A 102 -9.79 6.09 -12.96
C ILE A 102 -9.50 6.75 -11.61
N ALA A 103 -10.19 6.33 -10.53
CA ALA A 103 -9.94 6.87 -9.21
C ALA A 103 -8.50 6.59 -8.74
N VAL A 104 -8.00 5.35 -8.96
CA VAL A 104 -6.60 4.96 -8.71
C VAL A 104 -5.64 5.85 -9.51
N GLY A 105 -5.90 6.04 -10.80
CA GLY A 105 -5.10 6.91 -11.68
C GLY A 105 -5.09 8.36 -11.23
N CYS A 106 -6.23 8.91 -10.82
CA CYS A 106 -6.34 10.28 -10.29
C CYS A 106 -5.54 10.45 -8.99
N CYS A 107 -5.61 9.49 -8.06
CA CYS A 107 -4.81 9.50 -6.84
C CYS A 107 -3.31 9.39 -7.15
N GLY A 108 -2.92 8.51 -8.07
CA GLY A 108 -1.54 8.37 -8.52
C GLY A 108 -1.00 9.65 -9.17
N LEU A 109 -1.79 10.31 -10.02
CA LEU A 109 -1.44 11.58 -10.64
C LEU A 109 -1.34 12.71 -9.61
N LEU A 110 -2.23 12.76 -8.62
CA LEU A 110 -2.16 13.70 -7.52
C LEU A 110 -0.82 13.58 -6.78
N GLY A 111 -0.41 12.36 -6.44
CA GLY A 111 0.87 12.08 -5.82
C GLY A 111 2.06 12.38 -6.74
N LEU A 112 1.95 12.09 -8.04
CA LEU A 112 3.00 12.38 -9.02
C LEU A 112 3.30 13.88 -9.15
N VAL A 113 2.26 14.71 -9.11
CA VAL A 113 2.43 16.18 -9.11
C VAL A 113 3.24 16.63 -7.88
N GLU A 114 3.01 16.01 -6.73
CA GLU A 114 3.74 16.31 -5.50
C GLU A 114 5.19 15.80 -5.55
N ASP A 115 5.42 14.62 -6.11
CA ASP A 115 6.76 14.06 -6.31
C ASP A 115 7.61 14.91 -7.28
N LEU A 116 6.99 15.44 -8.32
CA LEU A 116 7.66 16.30 -9.30
C LEU A 116 7.91 17.72 -8.79
N ARG A 117 7.04 18.24 -7.94
CA ARG A 117 7.09 19.62 -7.43
C ARG A 117 6.92 19.63 -5.92
N ASN A 118 7.98 19.36 -5.20
CA ASN A 118 7.99 19.31 -3.72
C ASN A 118 7.18 20.45 -3.06
N ASN A 119 6.20 20.07 -2.22
CA ASN A 119 5.31 20.99 -1.49
C ASN A 119 4.49 21.93 -2.41
N TYR A 120 4.14 21.51 -3.62
CA TYR A 120 3.33 22.29 -4.55
C TYR A 120 1.88 22.41 -4.06
N LEU A 121 1.31 21.29 -3.59
CA LEU A 121 -0.05 21.25 -3.07
C LEU A 121 -0.04 21.33 -1.55
N SER A 122 -0.86 22.23 -0.98
CA SER A 122 -1.04 22.23 0.47
C SER A 122 -1.67 20.91 0.94
N PRO A 123 -1.40 20.45 2.19
CA PRO A 123 -2.02 19.23 2.72
C PRO A 123 -3.56 19.25 2.64
N ARG A 124 -4.16 20.43 2.83
CA ARG A 124 -5.62 20.60 2.70
C ARG A 124 -6.11 20.42 1.27
N CYS A 125 -5.37 20.94 0.29
CA CYS A 125 -5.73 20.81 -1.12
C CYS A 125 -5.69 19.34 -1.55
N ARG A 126 -4.66 18.60 -1.14
CA ARG A 126 -4.56 17.15 -1.39
C ARG A 126 -5.74 16.40 -0.79
N LEU A 127 -6.04 16.69 0.47
CA LEU A 127 -7.16 16.06 1.18
C LEU A 127 -8.51 16.34 0.46
N TYR A 128 -8.78 17.58 0.05
CA TYR A 128 -10.01 17.91 -0.69
C TYR A 128 -10.07 17.22 -2.06
N ALA A 129 -8.93 17.10 -2.76
CA ALA A 129 -8.87 16.36 -4.02
C ALA A 129 -9.20 14.88 -3.81
N GLU A 130 -8.64 14.23 -2.79
CA GLU A 130 -8.95 12.84 -2.43
C GLU A 130 -10.43 12.68 -2.07
N PHE A 131 -11.00 13.59 -1.27
CA PHE A 131 -12.44 13.58 -0.98
C PHE A 131 -13.30 13.69 -2.23
N GLY A 132 -12.90 14.52 -3.19
CA GLY A 132 -13.58 14.63 -4.49
C GLY A 132 -13.48 13.36 -5.32
N ILE A 133 -12.29 12.77 -5.42
CA ILE A 133 -12.05 11.54 -6.18
C ILE A 133 -12.86 10.37 -5.61
N PHE A 134 -12.71 10.10 -4.31
CA PHE A 134 -13.43 8.99 -3.66
C PHE A 134 -14.93 9.28 -3.52
N GLY A 135 -15.29 10.54 -3.28
CA GLY A 135 -16.69 10.95 -3.25
C GLY A 135 -17.41 10.63 -4.55
N LEU A 136 -16.79 10.93 -5.69
CA LEU A 136 -17.33 10.59 -7.00
C LEU A 136 -17.30 9.07 -7.25
N ALA A 137 -16.21 8.38 -6.93
CA ALA A 137 -16.08 6.94 -7.14
C ALA A 137 -17.15 6.16 -6.38
N VAL A 138 -17.33 6.42 -5.08
CA VAL A 138 -18.35 5.75 -4.24
C VAL A 138 -19.77 6.17 -4.63
N TRP A 139 -19.97 7.41 -5.12
CA TRP A 139 -21.27 7.86 -5.62
C TRP A 139 -21.68 7.11 -6.88
N VAL A 140 -20.76 6.97 -7.82
CA VAL A 140 -21.02 6.24 -9.08
C VAL A 140 -21.11 4.75 -8.84
N TRP A 141 -20.38 4.25 -7.84
CA TRP A 141 -20.36 2.84 -7.51
C TRP A 141 -20.65 2.55 -6.03
N PRO A 142 -21.94 2.57 -5.63
CA PRO A 142 -22.35 2.36 -4.24
C PRO A 142 -22.00 0.97 -3.68
N VAL A 143 -21.63 0.01 -4.52
CA VAL A 143 -21.18 -1.33 -4.13
C VAL A 143 -19.93 -1.31 -3.24
N LEU A 144 -19.17 -0.21 -3.32
CA LEU A 144 -18.02 0.01 -2.45
C LEU A 144 -18.41 0.34 -1.00
N ILE A 145 -19.69 0.62 -0.71
CA ILE A 145 -20.14 0.88 0.67
C ILE A 145 -20.23 -0.45 1.41
N PRO A 146 -19.34 -0.71 2.41
CA PRO A 146 -19.33 -1.99 3.10
C PRO A 146 -20.53 -2.08 4.05
N VAL A 147 -21.38 -3.08 3.83
CA VAL A 147 -22.52 -3.42 4.69
C VAL A 147 -22.28 -4.80 5.30
N GLY A 148 -22.60 -4.98 6.57
CA GLY A 148 -22.40 -6.26 7.24
C GLY A 148 -20.97 -6.47 7.75
N LEU A 149 -20.38 -5.43 8.36
CA LEU A 149 -19.04 -5.47 8.96
C LEU A 149 -18.96 -6.32 10.24
N GLY A 150 -20.10 -6.81 10.74
CA GLY A 150 -20.20 -7.55 12.00
C GLY A 150 -20.18 -6.65 13.25
N ILE A 151 -20.34 -5.33 13.08
CA ILE A 151 -20.38 -4.34 14.17
C ILE A 151 -21.76 -3.66 14.16
N PRO A 152 -22.73 -4.09 15.00
CA PRO A 152 -24.14 -3.71 14.87
C PRO A 152 -24.41 -2.21 14.76
N GLY A 153 -23.74 -1.38 15.58
CA GLY A 153 -23.93 0.08 15.53
C GLY A 153 -23.36 0.70 14.25
N LEU A 154 -22.23 0.20 13.76
CA LEU A 154 -21.60 0.65 12.52
C LEU A 154 -22.40 0.16 11.32
N ASP A 155 -22.86 -1.08 11.32
CA ASP A 155 -23.67 -1.65 10.25
C ASP A 155 -24.98 -0.88 10.05
N LEU A 156 -25.60 -0.43 11.15
CA LEU A 156 -26.77 0.45 11.08
C LEU A 156 -26.46 1.78 10.37
N LEU A 157 -25.32 2.39 10.68
CA LEU A 157 -24.88 3.66 10.05
C LEU A 157 -24.51 3.44 8.59
N MET A 158 -23.81 2.36 8.25
CA MET A 158 -23.43 2.02 6.89
C MET A 158 -24.64 1.72 6.00
N GLY A 159 -25.74 1.21 6.59
CA GLY A 159 -27.01 0.98 5.89
C GLY A 159 -27.76 2.27 5.52
N LEU A 160 -27.38 3.43 6.06
CA LEU A 160 -27.96 4.72 5.69
C LEU A 160 -27.20 5.30 4.50
N PRO A 161 -27.82 5.48 3.30
CA PRO A 161 -27.11 5.75 2.05
C PRO A 161 -26.11 6.91 2.12
N LEU A 162 -26.53 8.07 2.66
CA LEU A 162 -25.65 9.24 2.75
C LEU A 162 -24.55 9.07 3.80
N ILE A 163 -24.87 8.43 4.93
CA ILE A 163 -23.91 8.21 6.01
C ILE A 163 -22.92 7.12 5.59
N GLY A 164 -23.39 6.01 5.02
CA GLY A 164 -22.54 4.96 4.48
C GLY A 164 -21.60 5.48 3.40
N TRP A 165 -22.12 6.30 2.47
CA TRP A 165 -21.30 6.98 1.48
C TRP A 165 -20.20 7.83 2.14
N LEU A 166 -20.56 8.71 3.08
CA LEU A 166 -19.62 9.60 3.75
C LEU A 166 -18.55 8.84 4.52
N LEU A 167 -18.96 7.81 5.29
CA LEU A 167 -18.02 6.99 6.07
C LEU A 167 -17.07 6.20 5.17
N THR A 168 -17.55 5.69 4.03
CA THR A 168 -16.70 5.00 3.06
C THR A 168 -15.67 5.95 2.43
N VAL A 169 -16.08 7.17 2.07
CA VAL A 169 -15.16 8.19 1.55
C VAL A 169 -14.11 8.55 2.60
N ILE A 170 -14.52 8.79 3.86
CA ILE A 170 -13.59 9.06 4.96
C ILE A 170 -12.61 7.89 5.15
N PHE A 171 -13.10 6.65 5.08
CA PHE A 171 -12.25 5.46 5.15
C PHE A 171 -11.22 5.44 4.03
N CYS A 172 -11.63 5.60 2.77
CA CYS A 172 -10.72 5.58 1.63
C CYS A 172 -9.64 6.67 1.73
N VAL A 173 -10.04 7.90 2.03
CA VAL A 173 -9.12 9.03 2.22
C VAL A 173 -8.18 8.76 3.39
N GLY A 174 -8.69 8.30 4.53
CA GLY A 174 -7.91 7.94 5.70
C GLY A 174 -6.91 6.82 5.39
N PHE A 175 -7.34 5.80 4.64
CA PHE A 175 -6.49 4.67 4.27
C PHE A 175 -5.35 5.10 3.34
N VAL A 176 -5.62 5.88 2.30
CA VAL A 176 -4.58 6.40 1.40
C VAL A 176 -3.55 7.23 2.16
N ASN A 177 -4.01 8.11 3.05
CA ASN A 177 -3.12 8.89 3.91
C ASN A 177 -2.35 8.02 4.91
N SER A 178 -2.94 6.93 5.41
CA SER A 178 -2.24 5.96 6.28
C SER A 178 -1.10 5.26 5.55
N VAL A 179 -1.32 4.87 4.30
CA VAL A 179 -0.31 4.29 3.41
C VAL A 179 0.83 5.27 3.16
N ASN A 180 0.52 6.53 2.85
CA ASN A 180 1.52 7.57 2.64
C ASN A 180 2.35 7.84 3.90
N MET A 181 1.71 7.89 5.07
CA MET A 181 2.44 8.09 6.33
C MET A 181 3.30 6.89 6.73
N ALA A 182 2.89 5.68 6.39
CA ALA A 182 3.62 4.45 6.68
C ALA A 182 4.79 4.20 5.72
N ASP A 183 4.86 4.91 4.57
CA ASP A 183 5.95 4.74 3.58
C ASP A 183 7.25 5.43 4.03
N GLY A 184 7.82 4.98 5.15
CA GLY A 184 9.01 5.57 5.76
C GLY A 184 10.21 4.61 5.86
N ALA A 185 10.10 3.35 5.42
CA ALA A 185 11.19 2.38 5.46
C ALA A 185 11.23 1.54 4.18
N ASN A 186 12.47 1.17 3.76
CA ASN A 186 12.67 0.38 2.56
C ASN A 186 11.91 -0.95 2.61
N GLY A 187 11.15 -1.22 1.56
CA GLY A 187 10.36 -2.44 1.43
C GLY A 187 9.12 -2.52 2.31
N LEU A 188 8.83 -1.51 3.14
CA LEU A 188 7.71 -1.55 4.07
C LEU A 188 6.38 -1.53 3.30
N MET A 189 6.00 -0.39 2.73
CA MET A 189 4.71 -0.31 2.05
C MET A 189 4.67 -1.12 0.76
N ALA A 190 5.77 -1.15 0.00
CA ALA A 190 5.86 -1.98 -1.20
C ALA A 190 5.77 -3.48 -0.89
N GLY A 191 6.29 -3.93 0.26
CA GLY A 191 6.15 -5.30 0.74
C GLY A 191 4.72 -5.63 1.15
N VAL A 192 4.04 -4.74 1.89
CA VAL A 192 2.60 -4.88 2.21
C VAL A 192 1.78 -4.99 0.93
N MET A 193 2.02 -4.12 -0.06
CA MET A 193 1.33 -4.12 -1.34
C MET A 193 1.58 -5.41 -2.14
N THR A 194 2.83 -5.88 -2.18
CA THR A 194 3.19 -7.14 -2.83
C THR A 194 2.42 -8.31 -2.22
N ILE A 195 2.38 -8.41 -0.89
CA ILE A 195 1.65 -9.45 -0.18
C ILE A 195 0.13 -9.33 -0.45
N ALA A 196 -0.43 -8.13 -0.35
CA ALA A 196 -1.86 -7.92 -0.53
C ALA A 196 -2.31 -8.33 -1.95
N PHE A 197 -1.62 -7.85 -2.99
CA PHE A 197 -1.95 -8.24 -4.36
C PHE A 197 -1.67 -9.72 -4.64
N SER A 198 -0.70 -10.35 -3.95
CA SER A 198 -0.50 -11.80 -4.03
C SER A 198 -1.71 -12.55 -3.51
N LEU A 199 -2.23 -12.16 -2.33
CA LEU A 199 -3.41 -12.80 -1.74
C LEU A 199 -4.67 -12.53 -2.57
N PHE A 200 -4.83 -11.32 -3.13
CA PHE A 200 -5.92 -10.99 -4.03
C PHE A 200 -5.87 -11.87 -5.28
N TYR A 201 -4.69 -12.01 -5.90
CA TYR A 201 -4.52 -12.89 -7.06
C TYR A 201 -4.82 -14.36 -6.73
N VAL A 202 -4.22 -14.88 -5.67
CA VAL A 202 -4.41 -16.32 -5.30
C VAL A 202 -5.86 -16.61 -4.96
N SER A 203 -6.61 -15.64 -4.42
CA SER A 203 -8.01 -15.84 -4.04
C SER A 203 -9.00 -15.65 -5.19
N THR A 204 -8.65 -14.85 -6.22
CA THR A 204 -9.56 -14.49 -7.32
C THR A 204 -9.16 -15.08 -8.66
N GLY A 205 -7.86 -15.30 -8.89
CA GLY A 205 -7.32 -15.65 -10.20
C GLY A 205 -7.19 -14.46 -11.17
N GLU A 206 -7.54 -13.24 -10.73
CA GLU A 206 -7.61 -12.07 -11.60
C GLU A 206 -6.21 -11.58 -12.03
N PHE A 207 -5.99 -11.51 -13.34
CA PHE A 207 -4.71 -11.13 -13.93
C PHE A 207 -4.24 -9.73 -13.50
N VAL A 208 -5.16 -8.82 -13.27
CA VAL A 208 -4.87 -7.45 -12.83
C VAL A 208 -4.09 -7.42 -11.51
N TYR A 209 -4.44 -8.30 -10.58
CA TYR A 209 -3.72 -8.42 -9.30
C TYR A 209 -2.36 -9.10 -9.46
N ALA A 210 -2.25 -10.10 -10.36
CA ALA A 210 -0.96 -10.73 -10.67
C ALA A 210 0.03 -9.72 -11.27
N ALA A 211 -0.44 -8.88 -12.19
CA ALA A 211 0.37 -7.83 -12.79
C ALA A 211 0.82 -6.80 -11.75
N MET A 212 -0.09 -6.36 -10.85
CA MET A 212 0.24 -5.41 -9.80
C MET A 212 1.21 -6.00 -8.77
N MET A 213 0.96 -7.24 -8.32
CA MET A 213 1.86 -8.00 -7.45
C MET A 213 3.27 -8.04 -8.04
N THR A 214 3.39 -8.39 -9.32
CA THR A 214 4.69 -8.54 -9.99
C THR A 214 5.44 -7.21 -10.06
N ALA A 215 4.75 -6.11 -10.43
CA ALA A 215 5.33 -4.78 -10.47
C ALA A 215 5.79 -4.31 -9.07
N CYS A 216 4.96 -4.52 -8.05
CA CYS A 216 5.32 -4.20 -6.66
C CYS A 216 6.47 -5.06 -6.13
N ALA A 217 6.53 -6.36 -6.46
CA ALA A 217 7.60 -7.26 -6.03
C ALA A 217 8.95 -6.83 -6.62
N VAL A 218 9.01 -6.52 -7.91
CA VAL A 218 10.24 -6.02 -8.56
C VAL A 218 10.70 -4.72 -7.92
N PHE A 219 9.78 -3.78 -7.70
CA PHE A 219 10.11 -2.54 -7.00
C PHE A 219 10.61 -2.81 -5.57
N THR A 220 9.95 -3.70 -4.81
CA THR A 220 10.35 -4.04 -3.44
C THR A 220 11.78 -4.54 -3.39
N ILE A 221 12.17 -5.44 -4.30
CA ILE A 221 13.55 -5.96 -4.39
C ILE A 221 14.53 -4.80 -4.63
N PHE A 222 14.24 -3.93 -5.61
CA PHE A 222 15.09 -2.77 -5.91
C PHE A 222 15.21 -1.81 -4.73
N ASN A 223 14.10 -1.48 -4.09
CA ASN A 223 14.05 -0.55 -2.97
C ASN A 223 14.82 -1.09 -1.75
N VAL A 224 14.63 -2.38 -1.41
CA VAL A 224 15.31 -3.04 -0.28
C VAL A 224 16.82 -3.12 -0.49
N ILE A 225 17.26 -3.47 -1.70
CA ILE A 225 18.69 -3.68 -2.00
C ILE A 225 19.40 -2.33 -2.18
N SER A 226 18.81 -1.40 -2.93
CA SER A 226 19.52 -0.18 -3.31
C SER A 226 19.30 0.98 -2.33
N GLY A 227 18.11 1.11 -1.75
CA GLY A 227 17.70 2.28 -0.96
C GLY A 227 17.74 3.60 -1.74
N ARG A 228 17.74 3.55 -3.09
CA ARG A 228 17.90 4.73 -3.97
C ARG A 228 16.66 5.09 -4.75
N LEU A 229 15.63 4.25 -4.71
CA LEU A 229 14.36 4.49 -5.36
C LEU A 229 13.26 4.32 -4.31
N PHE A 230 12.57 5.40 -4.00
CA PHE A 230 11.46 5.42 -3.05
C PHE A 230 10.13 5.32 -3.78
N LEU A 231 9.12 4.81 -3.09
CA LEU A 231 7.78 4.67 -3.61
C LEU A 231 7.19 6.01 -4.06
N GLY A 232 7.41 7.05 -3.27
CA GLY A 232 6.93 8.40 -3.50
C GLY A 232 5.42 8.56 -3.26
N ASP A 233 4.96 9.81 -3.35
CA ASP A 233 3.55 10.14 -3.15
C ASP A 233 2.67 9.54 -4.27
N ALA A 234 3.19 9.44 -5.51
CA ALA A 234 2.51 8.77 -6.62
C ALA A 234 2.19 7.31 -6.29
N GLY A 235 3.16 6.59 -5.75
CA GLY A 235 2.97 5.19 -5.34
C GLY A 235 2.09 5.06 -4.11
N ALA A 236 2.33 5.85 -3.08
CA ALA A 236 1.56 5.79 -1.85
C ALA A 236 0.07 6.08 -2.08
N TYR A 237 -0.27 7.13 -2.84
CA TYR A 237 -1.66 7.50 -3.11
C TYR A 237 -2.32 6.56 -4.12
N GLY A 238 -1.66 6.28 -5.24
CA GLY A 238 -2.25 5.43 -6.28
C GLY A 238 -2.42 3.98 -5.83
N LEU A 239 -1.38 3.37 -5.26
CA LEU A 239 -1.48 1.98 -4.77
C LEU A 239 -2.32 1.89 -3.49
N GLY A 240 -2.28 2.91 -2.63
CA GLY A 240 -3.19 3.02 -1.49
C GLY A 240 -4.66 3.03 -1.93
N ALA A 241 -4.98 3.83 -2.97
CA ALA A 241 -6.32 3.86 -3.57
C ALA A 241 -6.69 2.49 -4.18
N SER A 242 -5.75 1.84 -4.89
CA SER A 242 -5.97 0.52 -5.46
C SER A 242 -6.29 -0.52 -4.38
N LEU A 243 -5.56 -0.52 -3.25
CA LEU A 243 -5.81 -1.43 -2.13
C LEU A 243 -7.14 -1.13 -1.43
N ALA A 244 -7.47 0.15 -1.22
CA ALA A 244 -8.74 0.54 -0.60
C ALA A 244 -9.94 0.07 -1.43
N ILE A 245 -9.94 0.40 -2.71
CA ILE A 245 -11.04 0.07 -3.64
C ILE A 245 -11.12 -1.45 -3.83
N SER A 246 -10.00 -2.12 -4.14
CA SER A 246 -9.99 -3.58 -4.30
C SER A 246 -10.38 -4.30 -3.01
N GLY A 247 -9.95 -3.82 -1.85
CA GLY A 247 -10.33 -4.39 -0.56
C GLY A 247 -11.84 -4.29 -0.29
N LEU A 248 -12.44 -3.12 -0.53
CA LEU A 248 -13.88 -2.92 -0.39
C LEU A 248 -14.67 -3.78 -1.37
N TYR A 249 -14.21 -3.86 -2.63
CA TYR A 249 -14.82 -4.70 -3.65
C TYR A 249 -14.75 -6.19 -3.29
N LEU A 250 -13.58 -6.69 -2.86
CA LEU A 250 -13.40 -8.08 -2.47
C LEU A 250 -14.15 -8.44 -1.17
N PHE A 251 -14.37 -7.47 -0.30
CA PHE A 251 -15.29 -7.62 0.83
C PHE A 251 -16.74 -7.76 0.36
N TYR A 252 -17.18 -6.90 -0.57
CA TYR A 252 -18.53 -6.99 -1.15
C TYR A 252 -18.76 -8.34 -1.84
N GLU A 253 -17.79 -8.84 -2.60
CA GLU A 253 -17.84 -10.17 -3.26
C GLU A 253 -17.71 -11.36 -2.27
N ASN A 254 -17.64 -11.09 -0.96
CA ASN A 254 -17.43 -12.09 0.08
C ASN A 254 -16.17 -12.97 -0.14
N VAL A 255 -15.13 -12.41 -0.78
CA VAL A 255 -13.82 -13.06 -0.89
C VAL A 255 -13.09 -12.98 0.44
N PHE A 256 -13.11 -11.83 1.09
CA PHE A 256 -12.46 -11.59 2.38
C PHE A 256 -13.40 -10.92 3.37
N SER A 257 -13.27 -11.26 4.67
CA SER A 257 -13.93 -10.51 5.74
C SER A 257 -13.24 -9.16 5.99
N ALA A 258 -13.96 -8.21 6.56
CA ALA A 258 -13.38 -6.95 7.02
C ALA A 258 -12.25 -7.18 8.04
N ALA A 259 -12.40 -8.18 8.91
CA ALA A 259 -11.40 -8.55 9.91
C ALA A 259 -10.11 -9.08 9.27
N PHE A 260 -10.20 -9.90 8.20
CA PHE A 260 -9.04 -10.36 7.44
C PHE A 260 -8.29 -9.19 6.79
N LEU A 261 -9.01 -8.29 6.13
CA LEU A 261 -8.44 -7.10 5.50
C LEU A 261 -7.80 -6.16 6.55
N ALA A 262 -8.42 -6.02 7.72
CA ALA A 262 -7.84 -5.25 8.82
C ALA A 262 -6.50 -5.85 9.29
N CYS A 263 -6.38 -7.18 9.38
CA CYS A 263 -5.11 -7.85 9.69
C CYS A 263 -4.07 -7.61 8.60
N LEU A 264 -4.48 -7.71 7.33
CA LEU A 264 -3.60 -7.55 6.18
C LEU A 264 -3.00 -6.14 6.11
N PHE A 265 -3.79 -5.13 6.44
CA PHE A 265 -3.40 -3.72 6.44
C PHE A 265 -3.18 -3.16 7.84
N SER A 266 -2.91 -4.02 8.82
CA SER A 266 -2.84 -3.62 10.23
C SER A 266 -1.83 -2.51 10.48
N TYR A 267 -0.61 -2.62 9.93
CA TYR A 267 0.44 -1.66 10.22
C TYR A 267 0.10 -0.22 9.79
N PRO A 268 -0.22 0.09 8.52
CA PRO A 268 -0.56 1.46 8.14
C PRO A 268 -1.77 1.99 8.93
N CYS A 269 -2.80 1.17 9.16
CA CYS A 269 -4.00 1.59 9.88
C CYS A 269 -3.70 1.89 11.36
N ILE A 270 -2.98 1.01 12.05
CA ILE A 270 -2.66 1.18 13.48
C ILE A 270 -1.73 2.39 13.67
N ASP A 271 -0.66 2.49 12.86
CA ASP A 271 0.30 3.60 12.96
C ASP A 271 -0.37 4.96 12.70
N PHE A 272 -1.29 5.02 11.73
CA PHE A 272 -2.09 6.20 11.43
C PHE A 272 -2.98 6.62 12.61
N ILE A 273 -3.80 5.69 13.13
CA ILE A 273 -4.70 5.97 14.25
C ILE A 273 -3.91 6.39 15.49
N MET A 274 -2.82 5.70 15.79
CA MET A 274 -1.95 6.02 16.92
C MET A 274 -1.30 7.40 16.76
N THR A 275 -0.93 7.76 15.55
CA THR A 275 -0.36 9.09 15.24
C THR A 275 -1.40 10.19 15.42
N LEU A 276 -2.62 10.01 14.92
CA LEU A 276 -3.71 10.96 15.10
C LEU A 276 -4.05 11.13 16.59
N ALA A 277 -4.17 10.02 17.33
CA ALA A 277 -4.45 10.05 18.78
C ALA A 277 -3.35 10.77 19.57
N ARG A 278 -2.07 10.57 19.19
CA ARG A 278 -0.93 11.23 19.81
C ARG A 278 -0.92 12.73 19.54
N ARG A 279 -1.15 13.14 18.27
CA ARG A 279 -1.24 14.56 17.88
C ARG A 279 -2.37 15.26 18.59
N TYR A 280 -3.55 14.63 18.64
CA TYR A 280 -4.72 15.16 19.36
C TYR A 280 -4.44 15.37 20.84
N ARG A 281 -3.86 14.36 21.53
CA ARG A 281 -3.49 14.47 22.95
C ARG A 281 -2.43 15.55 23.22
N ALA A 282 -1.55 15.80 22.26
CA ALA A 282 -0.51 16.82 22.35
C ALA A 282 -0.99 18.24 21.95
N GLY A 283 -2.28 18.41 21.59
CA GLY A 283 -2.83 19.68 21.09
C GLY A 283 -2.20 20.15 19.77
N ARG A 284 -1.61 19.22 18.99
CA ARG A 284 -0.96 19.52 17.71
C ARG A 284 -1.92 19.34 16.56
N SER A 285 -1.73 20.14 15.50
CA SER A 285 -2.49 19.98 14.27
C SER A 285 -2.23 18.60 13.64
N ILE A 286 -3.29 17.95 13.18
CA ILE A 286 -3.22 16.67 12.46
C ILE A 286 -2.48 16.78 11.12
N PHE A 287 -2.36 17.99 10.56
CA PHE A 287 -1.70 18.28 9.28
C PHE A 287 -0.19 18.52 9.40
N LEU A 288 0.34 18.65 10.60
CA LEU A 288 1.79 18.85 10.77
C LEU A 288 2.53 17.51 10.62
N PRO A 289 3.71 17.53 9.98
CA PRO A 289 4.56 16.34 9.91
C PRO A 289 4.93 15.85 11.31
N ASP A 290 5.03 14.53 11.43
CA ASP A 290 5.47 13.86 12.66
C ASP A 290 6.43 12.73 12.27
N ASN A 291 7.57 12.66 12.92
CA ASN A 291 8.58 11.62 12.68
C ASN A 291 8.55 10.53 13.75
N ASP A 292 7.55 10.52 14.63
CA ASP A 292 7.46 9.56 15.73
C ASP A 292 6.60 8.34 15.37
N HIS A 293 6.90 7.70 14.25
CA HIS A 293 6.31 6.45 13.79
C HIS A 293 7.11 5.24 14.31
N LEU A 294 6.44 4.07 14.41
CA LEU A 294 7.10 2.86 14.90
C LEU A 294 8.30 2.47 14.04
N HIS A 295 8.18 2.54 12.70
CA HIS A 295 9.30 2.24 11.81
C HIS A 295 10.50 3.18 12.03
N ASN A 296 10.29 4.46 12.31
CA ASN A 296 11.36 5.41 12.62
C ASN A 296 12.05 5.08 13.96
N ARG A 297 11.28 4.62 14.96
CA ARG A 297 11.82 4.17 16.24
C ARG A 297 12.67 2.91 16.08
N LEU A 298 12.17 1.92 15.34
CA LEU A 298 12.89 0.68 15.04
C LEU A 298 14.18 0.96 14.26
N HIS A 299 14.09 1.79 13.21
CA HIS A 299 15.26 2.20 12.43
C HIS A 299 16.32 2.85 13.32
N TYR A 300 15.94 3.76 14.22
CA TYR A 300 16.85 4.39 15.17
C TYR A 300 17.60 3.37 16.05
N HIS A 301 16.95 2.28 16.46
CA HIS A 301 17.59 1.23 17.20
C HIS A 301 18.52 0.37 16.32
N PHE A 302 18.06 -0.05 15.14
CA PHE A 302 18.85 -0.92 14.26
C PHE A 302 20.09 -0.24 13.69
N GLN A 303 20.05 1.06 13.39
CA GLN A 303 21.22 1.78 12.88
C GLN A 303 22.40 1.83 13.87
N ARG A 304 22.20 1.50 15.16
CA ARG A 304 23.25 1.43 16.18
C ARG A 304 23.99 0.09 16.14
N TRP A 305 23.33 -0.94 15.65
CA TRP A 305 23.85 -2.31 15.66
C TRP A 305 24.34 -2.75 14.27
N LEU A 306 23.84 -2.12 13.21
CA LEU A 306 24.12 -2.51 11.85
C LEU A 306 25.10 -1.55 11.17
N PRO A 307 26.05 -2.08 10.36
CA PRO A 307 27.11 -1.29 9.73
C PRO A 307 26.57 -0.36 8.63
N SER A 308 25.41 -0.66 8.04
CA SER A 308 24.81 0.09 6.95
C SER A 308 23.46 0.67 7.34
N LYS A 309 23.27 1.98 7.12
CA LYS A 309 21.96 2.64 7.31
C LYS A 309 20.90 2.07 6.37
N THR A 310 21.26 1.74 5.14
CA THR A 310 20.34 1.08 4.18
C THR A 310 19.89 -0.28 4.70
N LEU A 311 20.84 -1.10 5.21
CA LEU A 311 20.49 -2.38 5.79
C LEU A 311 19.58 -2.24 7.02
N ALA A 312 19.87 -1.28 7.90
CA ALA A 312 19.02 -0.98 9.06
C ALA A 312 17.61 -0.58 8.65
N ASN A 313 17.48 0.23 7.58
CA ASN A 313 16.21 0.67 7.06
C ASN A 313 15.43 -0.49 6.41
N SER A 314 16.10 -1.31 5.60
CA SER A 314 15.50 -2.48 4.96
C SER A 314 15.09 -3.56 5.96
N LEU A 315 15.89 -3.78 7.01
CA LEU A 315 15.52 -4.67 8.12
C LEU A 315 14.31 -4.17 8.88
N THR A 316 14.22 -2.84 9.09
CA THR A 316 13.04 -2.22 9.70
C THR A 316 11.79 -2.50 8.88
N GLY A 317 11.80 -2.21 7.58
CA GLY A 317 10.68 -2.48 6.70
C GLY A 317 10.30 -3.96 6.68
N GLY A 318 11.28 -4.84 6.50
CA GLY A 318 11.06 -6.29 6.48
C GLY A 318 10.45 -6.84 7.76
N LEU A 319 10.92 -6.39 8.95
CA LEU A 319 10.37 -6.81 10.23
C LEU A 319 8.91 -6.36 10.41
N VAL A 320 8.61 -5.12 10.04
CA VAL A 320 7.25 -4.59 10.12
C VAL A 320 6.31 -5.34 9.18
N VAL A 321 6.73 -5.59 7.94
CA VAL A 321 5.96 -6.41 6.98
C VAL A 321 5.73 -7.81 7.51
N ALA A 322 6.78 -8.46 8.02
CA ALA A 322 6.67 -9.83 8.55
C ALA A 322 5.71 -9.94 9.73
N SER A 323 5.72 -8.95 10.65
CA SER A 323 4.85 -8.95 11.83
C SER A 323 3.40 -8.48 11.56
N SER A 324 3.14 -7.85 10.42
CA SER A 324 1.82 -7.38 9.99
C SER A 324 1.24 -8.28 8.89
N SER A 325 1.34 -7.88 7.64
CA SER A 325 0.82 -8.61 6.47
C SER A 325 1.42 -10.01 6.33
N GLY A 326 2.70 -10.19 6.69
CA GLY A 326 3.37 -11.50 6.67
C GLY A 326 2.73 -12.49 7.64
N LEU A 327 2.45 -12.06 8.88
CA LEU A 327 1.78 -12.91 9.87
C LEU A 327 0.36 -13.29 9.41
N THR A 328 -0.37 -12.36 8.80
CA THR A 328 -1.68 -12.63 8.19
C THR A 328 -1.57 -13.67 7.07
N THR A 329 -0.51 -13.57 6.25
CA THR A 329 -0.24 -14.54 5.17
C THR A 329 0.07 -15.93 5.73
N VAL A 330 0.84 -16.01 6.82
CA VAL A 330 1.09 -17.29 7.52
C VAL A 330 -0.24 -17.91 7.97
N GLY A 331 -1.09 -17.14 8.62
CA GLY A 331 -2.42 -17.62 9.03
C GLY A 331 -3.30 -18.03 7.85
N TYR A 332 -3.20 -17.35 6.71
CA TYR A 332 -3.87 -17.70 5.46
C TYR A 332 -3.36 -19.06 4.92
N ILE A 333 -2.07 -19.24 4.82
CA ILE A 333 -1.44 -20.48 4.29
C ILE A 333 -1.77 -21.67 5.18
N TYR A 334 -1.69 -21.52 6.49
CA TYR A 334 -1.98 -22.59 7.45
C TYR A 334 -3.46 -22.70 7.80
N GLN A 335 -4.34 -21.91 7.13
CA GLN A 335 -5.80 -21.97 7.29
C GLN A 335 -6.25 -21.87 8.76
N TRP A 336 -5.68 -20.93 9.52
CA TRP A 336 -6.06 -20.73 10.90
C TRP A 336 -7.56 -20.51 11.06
N TRP A 337 -8.14 -19.72 10.15
CA TRP A 337 -9.57 -19.48 10.03
C TRP A 337 -9.95 -19.29 8.56
N PRO A 338 -11.22 -19.54 8.16
CA PRO A 338 -11.71 -19.13 6.86
C PRO A 338 -11.49 -17.63 6.63
N VAL A 339 -11.08 -17.22 5.44
CA VAL A 339 -10.80 -15.82 5.11
C VAL A 339 -12.00 -14.89 5.23
N THR A 340 -13.21 -15.48 5.23
CA THR A 340 -14.49 -14.79 5.42
C THR A 340 -14.92 -14.72 6.90
N SER A 341 -14.10 -15.25 7.82
CA SER A 341 -14.44 -15.32 9.24
C SER A 341 -14.07 -14.05 9.98
N ASP A 342 -14.93 -13.63 10.92
CA ASP A 342 -14.64 -12.53 11.84
C ASP A 342 -13.61 -12.91 12.93
N LEU A 343 -13.24 -14.19 13.05
CA LEU A 343 -12.20 -14.63 14.01
C LEU A 343 -10.84 -13.98 13.75
N TRP A 344 -10.59 -13.48 12.54
CA TRP A 344 -9.40 -12.68 12.23
C TRP A 344 -9.29 -11.42 13.07
N ALA A 345 -10.39 -10.94 13.67
CA ALA A 345 -10.37 -9.82 14.60
C ALA A 345 -9.46 -10.08 15.83
N TRP A 346 -9.30 -11.34 16.26
CA TRP A 346 -8.37 -11.70 17.31
C TRP A 346 -6.91 -11.49 16.91
N LEU A 347 -6.56 -11.84 15.67
CA LEU A 347 -5.22 -11.57 15.15
C LEU A 347 -4.99 -10.05 15.02
N PHE A 348 -5.98 -9.29 14.55
CA PHE A 348 -5.89 -7.83 14.48
C PHE A 348 -5.67 -7.22 15.87
N LEU A 349 -6.41 -7.68 16.88
CA LEU A 349 -6.21 -7.24 18.26
C LEU A 349 -4.80 -7.58 18.76
N PHE A 350 -4.30 -8.78 18.46
CA PHE A 350 -2.92 -9.18 18.78
C PHE A 350 -1.89 -8.24 18.11
N GLN A 351 -2.08 -7.89 16.85
CA GLN A 351 -1.23 -6.94 16.11
C GLN A 351 -1.29 -5.53 16.74
N CYS A 352 -2.47 -5.07 17.17
CA CYS A 352 -2.62 -3.79 17.89
C CYS A 352 -1.84 -3.78 19.21
N ILE A 353 -1.96 -4.85 19.99
CA ILE A 353 -1.25 -4.99 21.27
C ILE A 353 0.26 -5.06 21.03
N GLY A 354 0.69 -5.87 20.05
CA GLY A 354 2.10 -6.00 19.68
C GLY A 354 2.70 -4.67 19.23
N TYR A 355 1.99 -3.93 18.36
CA TYR A 355 2.40 -2.59 17.96
C TYR A 355 2.58 -1.67 19.17
N TRP A 356 1.61 -1.63 20.07
CA TRP A 356 1.63 -0.77 21.25
C TRP A 356 2.80 -1.11 22.18
N ILE A 357 3.04 -2.40 22.45
CA ILE A 357 4.16 -2.86 23.28
C ILE A 357 5.50 -2.42 22.67
N VAL A 358 5.72 -2.71 21.38
CA VAL A 358 6.99 -2.38 20.71
C VAL A 358 7.18 -0.86 20.63
N PHE A 359 6.10 -0.11 20.35
CA PHE A 359 6.15 1.34 20.33
C PHE A 359 6.54 1.93 21.70
N TYR A 360 5.99 1.38 22.79
CA TYR A 360 6.33 1.82 24.14
C TYR A 360 7.77 1.48 24.52
N LEU A 361 8.21 0.24 24.29
CA LEU A 361 9.56 -0.22 24.61
C LEU A 361 10.64 0.57 23.84
N THR A 362 10.42 0.82 22.57
CA THR A 362 11.34 1.62 21.73
C THR A 362 11.37 3.09 22.13
N GLY A 363 10.31 3.60 22.76
CA GLY A 363 10.25 4.95 23.32
C GLY A 363 11.06 5.14 24.61
N LEU A 364 11.11 4.13 25.45
CA LEU A 364 11.90 4.17 26.71
C LEU A 364 13.41 4.33 26.43
N GLY A 365 13.92 3.66 25.39
CA GLY A 365 15.33 3.78 25.01
C GLY A 365 15.73 5.16 24.47
N ARG A 366 14.78 5.99 24.01
CA ARG A 366 15.05 7.37 23.57
C ARG A 366 15.17 8.37 24.70
N ARG A 367 14.41 8.20 25.78
CA ARG A 367 14.40 9.13 26.93
C ARG A 367 15.71 9.12 27.74
N ASN A 368 16.46 8.04 27.66
CA ASN A 368 17.73 7.91 28.39
C ASN A 368 18.92 8.58 27.69
N PHE A 369 18.71 9.22 26.54
CA PHE A 369 19.78 9.78 25.70
C PHE A 369 19.46 11.22 25.19
N GLN A 370 18.42 11.87 25.72
CA GLN A 370 18.19 13.31 25.66
C GLN A 370 18.62 13.95 26.99
#